data_1e8563aa66b2d26a44909f505aa8bd13
#
_entry.id   1e8563aa66b2d26a44909f505aa8bd13
#
_cell.length_a   1.000
_cell.length_b   1.000
_cell.length_c   1.000
_cell.angle_alpha   90.00
_cell.angle_beta   90.00
_cell.angle_gamma   90.00
#
_symmetry.space_group_name_H-M   'P 1'
#
loop_
_entity.id
_entity.type
_entity.pdbx_description
1 polymer ?
#
loop_
_entity_poly.entity_id
_entity_poly.type
_entity_poly.pdbx_seq_one_letter_code
_entity_poly.pdbx_strand_id
1 'polypeptide(L)'
;MIPLTLDLQEGFEGDQVVIAIDGHEQFRKSGIRTRLQIGLAERVRLDVEPGQHILNVSLPGRNTQGERRFDAASEPILAVSFVEGRIDIGPPRAPGYL
;
A
#
# COMPACT_ATOMS: atom_id res chain seq x y z
N MET A 1 20.28 1.03 -0.22
CA MET A 1 18.82 0.96 -0.19
C MET A 1 18.32 0.26 1.04
N ILE A 2 17.15 0.65 1.53
CA ILE A 2 16.55 0.05 2.71
C ILE A 2 15.20 -0.56 2.35
N PRO A 3 14.75 -1.58 3.11
CA PRO A 3 13.48 -2.22 2.81
C PRO A 3 12.29 -1.35 3.22
N LEU A 4 11.27 -1.34 2.37
CA LEU A 4 9.98 -0.73 2.63
C LEU A 4 8.92 -1.82 2.49
N THR A 5 8.08 -1.96 3.50
CA THR A 5 6.97 -2.92 3.48
C THR A 5 5.66 -2.17 3.35
N LEU A 6 4.85 -2.56 2.39
CA LEU A 6 3.52 -2.02 2.18
C LEU A 6 2.51 -3.14 2.39
N ASP A 7 1.69 -3.03 3.42
CA ASP A 7 0.65 -3.99 3.69
C ASP A 7 -0.66 -3.50 3.09
N LEU A 8 -1.13 -4.19 2.06
CA LEU A 8 -2.44 -3.91 1.48
C LEU A 8 -3.46 -4.64 2.34
N GLN A 9 -4.25 -3.88 3.09
CA GLN A 9 -5.08 -4.45 4.15
C GLN A 9 -6.54 -4.63 3.77
N GLU A 10 -7.40 -3.66 4.02
CA GLU A 10 -8.84 -3.83 3.89
C GLU A 10 -9.41 -3.23 2.61
N GLY A 11 -10.53 -3.77 2.17
CA GLY A 11 -11.33 -3.19 1.10
C GLY A 11 -11.00 -3.66 -0.31
N PHE A 12 -10.05 -4.56 -0.48
CA PHE A 12 -9.69 -5.07 -1.80
C PHE A 12 -10.57 -6.27 -2.16
N GLU A 13 -11.17 -6.21 -3.34
CA GLU A 13 -12.14 -7.21 -3.81
C GLU A 13 -11.82 -7.71 -5.22
N GLY A 14 -10.57 -8.12 -5.45
CA GLY A 14 -10.13 -8.56 -6.75
C GLY A 14 -9.63 -7.43 -7.61
N ASP A 15 -9.04 -6.41 -6.99
CA ASP A 15 -8.60 -5.19 -7.66
C ASP A 15 -7.23 -5.31 -8.29
N GLN A 16 -7.01 -4.53 -9.34
CA GLN A 16 -5.67 -4.25 -9.80
C GLN A 16 -5.10 -3.12 -8.95
N VAL A 17 -3.89 -3.33 -8.43
CA VAL A 17 -3.20 -2.32 -7.62
C VAL A 17 -1.91 -1.93 -8.30
N VAL A 18 -1.66 -0.64 -8.43
CA VAL A 18 -0.43 -0.09 -8.96
C VAL A 18 0.21 0.80 -7.90
N ILE A 19 1.47 0.54 -7.61
CA ILE A 19 2.22 1.30 -6.61
C ILE A 19 3.38 2.00 -7.30
N ALA A 20 3.51 3.31 -7.06
CA ALA A 20 4.61 4.11 -7.56
C ALA A 20 5.30 4.84 -6.41
N ILE A 21 6.61 4.97 -6.50
CA ILE A 21 7.43 5.74 -5.56
C ILE A 21 8.08 6.85 -6.36
N ASP A 22 7.84 8.10 -5.94
CA ASP A 22 8.38 9.29 -6.61
C ASP A 22 8.08 9.31 -8.11
N GLY A 23 6.87 8.86 -8.48
CA GLY A 23 6.44 8.83 -9.86
C GLY A 23 6.91 7.63 -10.67
N HIS A 24 7.65 6.70 -10.07
CA HIS A 24 8.16 5.52 -10.75
C HIS A 24 7.40 4.28 -10.29
N GLU A 25 6.75 3.59 -11.23
CA GLU A 25 6.00 2.38 -10.90
C GLU A 25 6.93 1.29 -10.39
N GLN A 26 6.59 0.71 -9.24
CA GLN A 26 7.36 -0.34 -8.58
C GLN A 26 6.62 -1.67 -8.50
N PHE A 27 5.29 -1.64 -8.60
CA PHE A 27 4.48 -2.82 -8.39
C PHE A 27 3.16 -2.69 -9.15
N ARG A 28 2.75 -3.80 -9.77
CA ARG A 28 1.46 -3.87 -10.46
C ARG A 28 0.98 -5.31 -10.39
N LYS A 29 -0.21 -5.50 -9.83
CA LYS A 29 -0.77 -6.83 -9.72
C LYS A 29 -2.30 -6.75 -9.74
N SER A 30 -2.92 -7.70 -10.43
CA SER A 30 -4.37 -7.84 -10.48
C SER A 30 -4.84 -8.91 -9.50
N GLY A 31 -6.14 -8.91 -9.21
CA GLY A 31 -6.72 -9.93 -8.35
C GLY A 31 -6.39 -9.79 -6.89
N ILE A 32 -6.04 -8.58 -6.45
CA ILE A 32 -5.74 -8.33 -5.04
C ILE A 32 -7.05 -8.37 -4.24
N ARG A 33 -7.10 -9.25 -3.24
CA ARG A 33 -8.30 -9.47 -2.46
C ARG A 33 -7.95 -9.60 -0.98
N THR A 34 -8.67 -8.85 -0.16
CA THR A 34 -8.49 -8.91 1.29
C THR A 34 -9.01 -10.24 1.84
N ARG A 35 -8.18 -10.89 2.64
CA ARG A 35 -8.56 -12.10 3.37
C ARG A 35 -9.17 -11.69 4.70
N LEU A 36 -10.46 -11.93 4.84
CA LEU A 36 -11.22 -11.42 5.98
C LEU A 36 -10.72 -11.93 7.34
N GLN A 37 -10.18 -13.14 7.38
CA GLN A 37 -9.69 -13.72 8.62
C GLN A 37 -8.51 -12.96 9.21
N ILE A 38 -7.70 -12.34 8.37
CA ILE A 38 -6.48 -11.67 8.82
C ILE A 38 -6.44 -10.18 8.48
N GLY A 39 -7.40 -9.68 7.68
CA GLY A 39 -7.44 -8.27 7.31
C GLY A 39 -6.28 -7.84 6.42
N LEU A 40 -5.72 -8.77 5.65
CA LEU A 40 -4.57 -8.52 4.78
C LEU A 40 -4.84 -9.07 3.39
N ALA A 41 -4.56 -8.27 2.37
CA ALA A 41 -4.70 -8.69 0.98
C ALA A 41 -3.35 -9.14 0.40
N GLU A 42 -2.33 -8.34 0.61
CA GLU A 42 -1.01 -8.58 0.02
C GLU A 42 0.04 -7.81 0.80
N ARG A 43 1.22 -8.40 0.99
CA ARG A 43 2.37 -7.70 1.54
C ARG A 43 3.37 -7.47 0.42
N VAL A 44 3.70 -6.22 0.17
CA VAL A 44 4.64 -5.82 -0.88
C VAL A 44 5.91 -5.31 -0.23
N ARG A 45 7.06 -5.84 -0.67
CA ARG A 45 8.35 -5.40 -0.16
C ARG A 45 9.14 -4.78 -1.29
N LEU A 46 9.61 -3.57 -1.07
CA LEU A 46 10.38 -2.79 -2.03
C LEU A 46 11.67 -2.33 -1.38
N ASP A 47 12.67 -2.03 -2.20
CA ASP A 47 13.90 -1.39 -1.72
C ASP A 47 13.90 0.05 -2.19
N VAL A 48 14.12 0.98 -1.27
CA VAL A 48 14.10 2.41 -1.57
C VAL A 48 15.30 3.10 -0.95
N GLU A 49 15.64 4.27 -1.49
CA GLU A 49 16.67 5.10 -0.88
C GLU A 49 16.19 5.62 0.47
N PRO A 50 17.09 5.84 1.46
CA PRO A 50 16.71 6.52 2.69
C PRO A 50 16.18 7.92 2.41
N GLY A 51 15.32 8.43 3.29
CA GLY A 51 14.83 9.80 3.20
C GLY A 51 13.39 9.91 2.73
N GLN A 52 13.05 11.12 2.30
CA GLN A 52 11.67 11.46 1.94
C GLN A 52 11.30 10.94 0.57
N HIS A 53 10.10 10.37 0.48
CA HIS A 53 9.53 9.86 -0.76
C HIS A 53 8.04 10.15 -0.82
N ILE A 54 7.48 10.05 -2.02
CA ILE A 54 6.04 10.13 -2.22
C ILE A 54 5.55 8.77 -2.70
N LEU A 55 4.65 8.18 -1.93
CA LEU A 55 3.98 6.93 -2.27
C LEU A 55 2.66 7.24 -2.97
N ASN A 56 2.45 6.64 -4.12
CA ASN A 56 1.18 6.72 -4.83
C ASN A 56 0.64 5.30 -5.01
N VAL A 57 -0.61 5.09 -4.62
CA VAL A 57 -1.29 3.81 -4.80
C VAL A 57 -2.54 4.07 -5.61
N SER A 58 -2.73 3.34 -6.69
CA SER A 58 -3.90 3.50 -7.53
C SER A 58 -4.62 2.19 -7.76
N LEU A 59 -5.93 2.30 -7.90
CA LEU A 59 -6.83 1.21 -8.28
C LEU A 59 -7.48 1.61 -9.61
N PRO A 60 -6.82 1.29 -10.75
CA PRO A 60 -7.32 1.76 -12.04
C PRO A 60 -8.76 1.33 -12.36
N GLY A 61 -9.14 0.12 -11.95
CA GLY A 61 -10.49 -0.38 -12.17
C GLY A 61 -11.56 0.39 -11.41
N ARG A 62 -11.19 1.11 -10.37
CA ARG A 62 -12.10 1.95 -9.60
C ARG A 62 -11.88 3.44 -9.86
N ASN A 63 -10.96 3.77 -10.75
CA ASN A 63 -10.61 5.15 -11.09
C ASN A 63 -10.28 5.98 -9.84
N THR A 64 -9.47 5.41 -8.96
CA THR A 64 -9.16 5.98 -7.64
C THR A 64 -7.68 5.88 -7.37
N GLN A 65 -7.12 6.87 -6.69
CA GLN A 65 -5.72 6.84 -6.25
C GLN A 65 -5.57 7.60 -4.94
N GLY A 66 -4.52 7.25 -4.19
CA GLY A 66 -4.15 7.94 -2.97
C GLY A 66 -2.66 8.18 -2.95
N GLU A 67 -2.24 9.21 -2.23
CA GLU A 67 -0.85 9.63 -2.19
C GLU A 67 -0.47 10.00 -0.77
N ARG A 68 0.78 9.69 -0.39
CA ARG A 68 1.29 10.07 0.91
C ARG A 68 2.80 10.28 0.85
N ARG A 69 3.25 11.37 1.46
CA ARG A 69 4.68 11.60 1.70
C ARG A 69 5.09 10.83 2.95
N PHE A 70 6.26 10.20 2.91
CA PHE A 70 6.77 9.43 4.03
C PHE A 70 8.29 9.48 4.06
N ASP A 71 8.87 9.17 5.23
CA ASP A 71 10.32 9.02 5.39
C ASP A 71 10.62 7.52 5.50
N ALA A 72 11.41 7.00 4.57
CA ALA A 72 11.66 5.56 4.50
C ALA A 72 12.40 5.01 5.72
N ALA A 73 13.24 5.82 6.36
CA ALA A 73 14.00 5.36 7.53
C ALA A 73 13.14 5.29 8.78
N SER A 74 12.22 6.26 8.97
CA SER A 74 11.37 6.30 10.16
C SER A 74 10.03 5.62 9.98
N GLU A 75 9.59 5.42 8.74
CA GLU A 75 8.33 4.77 8.43
C GLU A 75 8.54 3.60 7.47
N PRO A 76 9.26 2.55 7.89
CA PRO A 76 9.60 1.45 6.98
C PRO A 76 8.44 0.50 6.68
N ILE A 77 7.32 0.66 7.40
CA ILE A 77 6.11 -0.15 7.17
C ILE A 77 4.92 0.79 7.08
N LEU A 78 4.19 0.70 5.98
CA LEU A 78 2.97 1.47 5.76
C LEU A 78 1.84 0.52 5.40
N ALA A 79 0.63 0.88 5.78
CA ALA A 79 -0.56 0.11 5.47
C ALA A 79 -1.46 0.88 4.53
N VAL A 80 -2.03 0.18 3.56
CA VAL A 80 -2.93 0.74 2.56
C VAL A 80 -4.25 0.02 2.63
N SER A 81 -5.34 0.78 2.74
CA SER A 81 -6.69 0.24 2.73
C SER A 81 -7.57 1.05 1.80
N PHE A 82 -8.59 0.41 1.26
CA PHE A 82 -9.61 1.08 0.48
C PHE A 82 -10.86 1.16 1.34
N VAL A 83 -11.20 2.37 1.81
CA VAL A 83 -12.25 2.57 2.78
C VAL A 83 -13.14 3.72 2.33
N GLU A 84 -14.45 3.48 2.29
CA GLU A 84 -15.44 4.51 1.94
C GLU A 84 -15.11 5.23 0.63
N GLY A 85 -14.71 4.46 -0.36
CA GLY A 85 -14.48 5.00 -1.71
C GLY A 85 -13.14 5.69 -1.90
N ARG A 86 -12.21 5.57 -0.94
CA ARG A 86 -10.90 6.20 -1.09
C ARG A 86 -9.80 5.35 -0.50
N ILE A 87 -8.58 5.64 -0.92
CA ILE A 87 -7.38 4.97 -0.44
C ILE A 87 -6.86 5.68 0.80
N ASP A 88 -6.67 4.92 1.86
CA ASP A 88 -6.11 5.38 3.11
C ASP A 88 -4.74 4.78 3.30
N ILE A 89 -3.72 5.62 3.49
CA ILE A 89 -2.33 5.19 3.67
C ILE A 89 -1.85 5.72 5.02
N GLY A 90 -1.40 4.82 5.88
CA GLY A 90 -0.95 5.21 7.21
C GLY A 90 -0.16 4.13 7.91
N PRO A 91 0.03 4.26 9.23
CA PRO A 91 0.69 3.21 9.99
C PRO A 91 -0.15 1.95 10.00
N PRO A 92 0.49 0.76 10.08
CA PRO A 92 -0.26 -0.49 10.10
C PRO A 92 -1.14 -0.61 11.34
N ARG A 93 -2.29 -1.28 11.17
CA ARG A 93 -3.19 -1.58 12.28
C ARG A 93 -2.69 -2.87 12.92
N ALA A 94 -1.93 -2.71 14.00
CA ALA A 94 -1.25 -3.83 14.62
C ALA A 94 -2.14 -5.03 14.99
N PRO A 95 -3.31 -4.84 15.60
CA PRO A 95 -4.11 -6.01 15.99
C PRO A 95 -4.91 -6.65 14.86
N GLY A 96 -4.88 -6.09 13.69
CA GLY A 96 -5.79 -6.51 12.61
C GLY A 96 -5.55 -7.91 12.08
N TYR A 97 -4.34 -8.43 12.21
CA TYR A 97 -4.02 -9.73 11.63
C TYR A 97 -2.97 -10.49 12.43
N LEU A 98 -3.14 -10.47 13.69
CA LEU A 98 -2.32 -11.29 14.59
C LEU A 98 -3.05 -12.58 14.91
#